data_ef0bacd63b8b4454b75e52ba4eaca8a6
#
_entry.id   ef0bacd63b8b4454b75e52ba4eaca8a6
#
_cell.length_a   1.000
_cell.length_b   1.000
_cell.length_c   1.000
_cell.angle_alpha   90.00
_cell.angle_beta   90.00
_cell.angle_gamma   90.00
#
_symmetry.space_group_name_H-M   'P 1'
#
loop_
_entity.id
_entity.type
_entity.pdbx_description
1 polymer ?
#
loop_
_entity_poly.entity_id
_entity_poly.type
_entity_poly.pdbx_seq_one_letter_code
_entity_poly.pdbx_strand_id
1 'polypeptide(L)'
;MAKVSVYNMEGKEVETIDLSDAVFGVEVNEHLVHMAVVQQLANKRQGTQKAKTRSEVSGGGRKPWRQKGTGHARQGSTRAPQWTGGGVVFAPVPRDYSFKLNKKEKRAALKSALTSRVQENKLIVIDELKFDEIKTKNFKAVMDNLNVAKAYVVLNDNDEKVVMSAKNLPNVQTALTNTINVYDVMKGGTVILTKDAVKTIEEVYA
;
A
#
# COMPACT_ATOMS: atom_id res chain seq x y z
N MET A 1 15.69 -1.68 24.89
CA MET A 1 16.26 -1.97 23.56
C MET A 1 15.93 -3.38 23.18
N ALA A 2 15.24 -3.57 22.04
CA ALA A 2 14.94 -4.90 21.53
C ALA A 2 16.20 -5.48 20.88
N LYS A 3 16.60 -6.69 21.27
CA LYS A 3 17.71 -7.43 20.65
C LYS A 3 17.16 -8.28 19.52
N VAL A 4 17.77 -8.18 18.35
CA VAL A 4 17.37 -8.93 17.17
C VAL A 4 18.61 -9.61 16.58
N SER A 5 18.46 -10.90 16.25
CA SER A 5 19.51 -11.66 15.58
C SER A 5 19.63 -11.25 14.12
N VAL A 6 20.86 -11.13 13.67
CA VAL A 6 21.22 -10.87 12.27
C VAL A 6 21.55 -12.20 11.61
N TYR A 7 20.93 -12.45 10.48
CA TYR A 7 21.09 -13.69 9.71
C TYR A 7 21.89 -13.45 8.43
N ASN A 8 22.56 -14.48 7.96
CA ASN A 8 23.12 -14.49 6.62
C ASN A 8 22.10 -15.04 5.60
N MET A 9 22.43 -15.06 4.32
CA MET A 9 21.58 -15.61 3.25
C MET A 9 21.30 -17.13 3.40
N GLU A 10 22.07 -17.85 4.22
CA GLU A 10 21.86 -19.26 4.53
C GLU A 10 20.90 -19.49 5.71
N GLY A 11 20.41 -18.42 6.36
CA GLY A 11 19.58 -18.49 7.54
C GLY A 11 20.33 -18.79 8.85
N LYS A 12 21.66 -18.67 8.87
CA LYS A 12 22.48 -18.81 10.06
C LYS A 12 22.62 -17.48 10.77
N GLU A 13 22.53 -17.49 12.09
CA GLU A 13 22.75 -16.33 12.95
C GLU A 13 24.25 -15.97 12.94
N VAL A 14 24.57 -14.70 12.66
CA VAL A 14 25.94 -14.17 12.57
C VAL A 14 26.26 -13.33 13.81
N GLU A 15 25.35 -12.42 14.17
CA GLU A 15 25.50 -11.50 15.30
C GLU A 15 24.13 -11.09 15.86
N THR A 16 24.15 -10.40 16.99
CA THR A 16 22.94 -9.79 17.57
C THR A 16 23.12 -8.29 17.61
N ILE A 17 22.12 -7.52 17.15
CA ILE A 17 22.14 -6.06 17.21
C ILE A 17 21.07 -5.55 18.16
N ASP A 18 21.36 -4.40 18.80
CA ASP A 18 20.41 -3.67 19.63
C ASP A 18 19.69 -2.63 18.75
N LEU A 19 18.37 -2.74 18.68
CA LEU A 19 17.53 -1.77 17.96
C LEU A 19 17.20 -0.56 18.83
N SER A 20 17.19 0.63 18.24
CA SER A 20 16.86 1.88 18.93
C SER A 20 15.40 1.90 19.39
N ASP A 21 15.16 2.10 20.68
CA ASP A 21 13.82 2.24 21.26
C ASP A 21 13.06 3.44 20.68
N ALA A 22 13.79 4.47 20.22
CA ALA A 22 13.18 5.66 19.61
C ALA A 22 12.43 5.36 18.30
N VAL A 23 12.73 4.23 17.64
CA VAL A 23 12.13 3.81 16.35
C VAL A 23 11.39 2.49 16.48
N PHE A 24 11.97 1.49 17.14
CA PHE A 24 11.48 0.12 17.20
C PHE A 24 10.87 -0.29 18.56
N GLY A 25 10.92 0.61 19.55
CA GLY A 25 10.39 0.40 20.91
C GLY A 25 9.30 1.37 21.31
N VAL A 26 8.65 2.04 20.37
CA VAL A 26 7.62 3.05 20.64
C VAL A 26 6.29 2.39 21.01
N GLU A 27 5.47 3.07 21.82
CA GLU A 27 4.09 2.65 22.06
C GLU A 27 3.32 2.58 20.73
N VAL A 28 2.69 1.41 20.46
CA VAL A 28 1.98 1.16 19.20
C VAL A 28 0.65 1.90 19.19
N ASN A 29 0.49 2.86 18.29
CA ASN A 29 -0.76 3.57 18.05
C ASN A 29 -1.47 2.97 16.83
N GLU A 30 -2.38 2.02 17.09
CA GLU A 30 -3.16 1.32 16.04
C GLU A 30 -3.99 2.28 15.19
N HIS A 31 -4.56 3.33 15.79
CA HIS A 31 -5.37 4.30 15.06
C HIS A 31 -4.54 5.05 14.00
N LEU A 32 -3.32 5.49 14.34
CA LEU A 32 -2.45 6.17 13.38
C LEU A 32 -1.99 5.23 12.27
N VAL A 33 -1.68 3.97 12.59
CA VAL A 33 -1.33 2.94 11.60
C VAL A 33 -2.51 2.73 10.64
N HIS A 34 -3.72 2.55 11.16
CA HIS A 34 -4.93 2.41 10.34
C HIS A 34 -5.17 3.63 9.45
N MET A 35 -5.08 4.85 10.00
CA MET A 35 -5.26 6.08 9.22
C MET A 35 -4.22 6.23 8.11
N ALA A 36 -2.97 5.84 8.34
CA ALA A 36 -1.93 5.86 7.31
C ALA A 36 -2.22 4.86 6.17
N VAL A 37 -2.72 3.66 6.50
CA VAL A 37 -3.15 2.67 5.51
C VAL A 37 -4.35 3.18 4.70
N VAL A 38 -5.37 3.71 5.36
CA VAL A 38 -6.57 4.28 4.69
C VAL A 38 -6.17 5.43 3.78
N GLN A 39 -5.30 6.33 4.24
CA GLN A 39 -4.79 7.45 3.45
C GLN A 39 -4.09 6.96 2.18
N GLN A 40 -3.21 5.98 2.29
CA GLN A 40 -2.47 5.46 1.13
C GLN A 40 -3.39 4.77 0.12
N LEU A 41 -4.37 4.00 0.60
CA LEU A 41 -5.36 3.36 -0.26
C LEU A 41 -6.28 4.39 -0.93
N ALA A 42 -6.72 5.42 -0.21
CA ALA A 42 -7.54 6.49 -0.76
C ALA A 42 -6.80 7.29 -1.83
N ASN A 43 -5.51 7.60 -1.60
CA ASN A 43 -4.67 8.32 -2.55
C ASN A 43 -4.35 7.53 -3.83
N LYS A 44 -4.46 6.19 -3.79
CA LYS A 44 -4.31 5.33 -4.99
C LYS A 44 -5.56 5.30 -5.87
N ARG A 45 -6.71 5.75 -5.36
CA ARG A 45 -7.97 5.76 -6.13
C ARG A 45 -7.94 6.87 -7.17
N GLN A 46 -8.18 6.51 -8.43
CA GLN A 46 -8.21 7.45 -9.55
C GLN A 46 -9.46 8.34 -9.57
N GLY A 47 -10.60 7.86 -9.08
CA GLY A 47 -11.82 8.63 -8.93
C GLY A 47 -12.51 9.06 -10.22
N THR A 48 -12.29 8.38 -11.34
CA THR A 48 -12.79 8.75 -12.68
C THR A 48 -14.18 8.19 -13.00
N GLN A 49 -14.88 7.61 -12.02
CA GLN A 49 -16.22 7.09 -12.23
C GLN A 49 -17.19 8.20 -12.65
N LYS A 50 -17.97 7.97 -13.70
CA LYS A 50 -18.99 8.91 -14.18
C LYS A 50 -20.17 8.17 -14.80
N ALA A 51 -21.40 8.62 -14.52
CA ALA A 51 -22.58 8.28 -15.26
C ALA A 51 -23.27 9.57 -15.75
N LYS A 52 -23.96 9.49 -16.87
CA LYS A 52 -24.63 10.67 -17.47
C LYS A 52 -25.92 10.98 -16.72
N THR A 53 -26.09 12.22 -16.34
CA THR A 53 -27.35 12.79 -15.85
C THR A 53 -28.32 12.98 -17.01
N ARG A 54 -29.60 13.24 -16.71
CA ARG A 54 -30.62 13.47 -17.76
C ARG A 54 -30.29 14.67 -18.69
N SER A 55 -29.51 15.61 -18.25
CA SER A 55 -29.06 16.76 -19.06
C SER A 55 -27.93 16.41 -20.02
N GLU A 56 -27.11 15.40 -19.65
CA GLU A 56 -25.94 14.98 -20.45
C GLU A 56 -26.26 13.88 -21.47
N VAL A 57 -27.37 13.15 -21.28
CA VAL A 57 -27.80 12.11 -22.24
C VAL A 57 -28.24 12.76 -23.55
N SER A 58 -27.86 12.20 -24.68
CA SER A 58 -28.25 12.68 -26.02
C SER A 58 -29.73 12.40 -26.30
N GLY A 59 -30.41 13.24 -27.06
CA GLY A 59 -31.81 13.11 -27.47
C GLY A 59 -32.80 13.91 -26.61
N GLY A 60 -34.08 13.64 -26.70
CA GLY A 60 -35.16 14.10 -25.82
C GLY A 60 -35.48 15.59 -25.77
N GLY A 61 -35.12 16.37 -26.78
CA GLY A 61 -35.42 17.80 -26.88
C GLY A 61 -36.92 18.12 -27.03
N ARG A 62 -37.70 17.15 -27.54
CA ARG A 62 -39.15 17.30 -27.73
C ARG A 62 -39.92 16.53 -26.66
N LYS A 63 -41.06 17.09 -26.20
CA LYS A 63 -42.01 16.40 -25.33
C LYS A 63 -42.58 15.17 -26.08
N PRO A 64 -42.60 13.96 -25.50
CA PRO A 64 -43.06 12.74 -26.21
C PRO A 64 -44.49 12.83 -26.73
N TRP A 65 -45.42 13.41 -25.93
CA TRP A 65 -46.81 13.62 -26.30
C TRP A 65 -47.41 14.82 -25.52
N ARG A 66 -48.58 15.25 -25.94
CA ARG A 66 -49.32 16.36 -25.31
C ARG A 66 -49.73 16.04 -23.88
N GLN A 67 -49.92 17.07 -23.04
CA GLN A 67 -50.15 16.96 -21.60
C GLN A 67 -51.39 16.19 -21.22
N LYS A 68 -52.46 16.26 -22.01
CA LYS A 68 -53.77 15.59 -21.78
C LYS A 68 -54.34 14.99 -23.09
N GLY A 69 -55.28 14.06 -22.98
CA GLY A 69 -56.01 13.49 -24.12
C GLY A 69 -55.27 12.43 -24.92
N THR A 70 -54.25 11.75 -24.31
CA THR A 70 -53.48 10.67 -24.97
C THR A 70 -53.72 9.30 -24.34
N GLY A 71 -54.35 9.22 -23.17
CA GLY A 71 -54.47 7.96 -22.42
C GLY A 71 -53.16 7.50 -21.76
N HIS A 72 -52.04 8.18 -22.00
CA HIS A 72 -50.75 7.83 -21.45
C HIS A 72 -50.42 8.69 -20.21
N ALA A 73 -49.51 8.14 -19.35
CA ALA A 73 -48.94 8.87 -18.26
C ALA A 73 -48.20 10.14 -18.76
N ARG A 74 -48.27 11.23 -18.00
CA ARG A 74 -47.61 12.49 -18.37
C ARG A 74 -46.10 12.36 -18.38
N GLN A 75 -45.46 12.71 -19.51
CA GLN A 75 -44.02 12.65 -19.70
C GLN A 75 -43.47 13.99 -20.26
N GLY A 76 -42.36 14.45 -19.70
CA GLY A 76 -41.70 15.67 -20.17
C GLY A 76 -40.54 15.44 -21.12
N SER A 77 -39.86 14.32 -20.95
CA SER A 77 -38.66 13.98 -21.76
C SER A 77 -38.42 12.48 -21.75
N THR A 78 -37.93 11.94 -22.87
CA THR A 78 -37.48 10.55 -22.99
C THR A 78 -36.14 10.28 -22.30
N ARG A 79 -35.42 11.37 -21.86
CA ARG A 79 -34.19 11.27 -21.08
C ARG A 79 -34.43 11.12 -19.56
N ALA A 80 -35.68 11.14 -19.13
CA ALA A 80 -36.01 11.02 -17.72
C ALA A 80 -35.57 9.64 -17.18
N PRO A 81 -35.23 9.52 -15.88
CA PRO A 81 -34.63 8.30 -15.33
C PRO A 81 -35.51 7.05 -15.44
N GLN A 82 -36.82 7.21 -15.53
CA GLN A 82 -37.77 6.11 -15.70
C GLN A 82 -37.78 5.52 -17.11
N TRP A 83 -37.13 6.15 -18.08
CA TRP A 83 -37.02 5.68 -19.43
C TRP A 83 -35.79 4.82 -19.65
N THR A 84 -35.92 3.74 -20.42
CA THR A 84 -34.78 2.95 -20.91
C THR A 84 -33.84 3.85 -21.71
N GLY A 85 -32.55 3.91 -21.31
CA GLY A 85 -31.58 4.83 -21.90
C GLY A 85 -31.66 6.27 -21.39
N GLY A 86 -32.51 6.55 -20.39
CA GLY A 86 -32.55 7.83 -19.69
C GLY A 86 -31.34 8.04 -18.77
N GLY A 87 -31.21 9.26 -18.23
CA GLY A 87 -30.10 9.61 -17.34
C GLY A 87 -30.27 9.07 -15.91
N VAL A 88 -29.16 8.96 -15.20
CA VAL A 88 -29.15 8.58 -13.77
C VAL A 88 -29.43 9.82 -12.91
N VAL A 89 -30.31 9.71 -11.88
CA VAL A 89 -30.68 10.87 -11.03
C VAL A 89 -29.51 11.34 -10.21
N PHE A 90 -28.93 10.45 -9.39
CA PHE A 90 -27.74 10.70 -8.59
C PHE A 90 -26.53 10.02 -9.22
N ALA A 91 -26.19 10.49 -10.43
CA ALA A 91 -25.07 9.94 -11.17
C ALA A 91 -23.76 10.17 -10.41
N PRO A 92 -22.89 9.15 -10.32
CA PRO A 92 -21.54 9.37 -9.81
C PRO A 92 -20.81 10.35 -10.72
N VAL A 93 -20.05 11.25 -10.12
CA VAL A 93 -19.18 12.20 -10.82
C VAL A 93 -17.72 11.96 -10.45
N PRO A 94 -16.76 12.29 -11.31
CA PRO A 94 -15.35 12.23 -10.96
C PRO A 94 -15.07 13.07 -9.71
N ARG A 95 -14.34 12.46 -8.76
CA ARG A 95 -13.94 13.16 -7.53
C ARG A 95 -12.59 12.71 -7.06
N ASP A 96 -11.89 13.59 -6.37
CA ASP A 96 -10.67 13.28 -5.65
C ASP A 96 -11.00 12.62 -4.30
N TYR A 97 -10.34 11.50 -4.00
CA TYR A 97 -10.44 10.78 -2.73
C TYR A 97 -9.23 11.03 -1.83
N SER A 98 -8.22 11.74 -2.33
CA SER A 98 -6.98 11.94 -1.61
C SER A 98 -7.15 12.83 -0.38
N PHE A 99 -6.41 12.53 0.67
CA PHE A 99 -6.27 13.38 1.83
C PHE A 99 -4.85 13.30 2.39
N LYS A 100 -4.47 14.27 3.21
CA LYS A 100 -3.11 14.39 3.76
C LYS A 100 -3.14 14.14 5.27
N LEU A 101 -2.13 13.41 5.74
CA LEU A 101 -1.77 13.34 7.16
C LEU A 101 -0.58 14.26 7.43
N ASN A 102 -0.49 14.77 8.66
CA ASN A 102 0.64 15.59 9.09
C ASN A 102 1.95 14.79 9.11
N LYS A 103 3.09 15.46 8.93
CA LYS A 103 4.40 14.79 8.92
C LYS A 103 4.68 14.02 10.22
N LYS A 104 4.31 14.59 11.38
CA LYS A 104 4.49 13.95 12.69
C LYS A 104 3.63 12.68 12.82
N GLU A 105 2.38 12.72 12.35
CA GLU A 105 1.47 11.56 12.36
C GLU A 105 1.99 10.42 11.48
N LYS A 106 2.49 10.72 10.28
CA LYS A 106 3.11 9.73 9.39
C LYS A 106 4.33 9.06 9.99
N ARG A 107 5.21 9.84 10.65
CA ARG A 107 6.39 9.32 11.34
C ARG A 107 6.00 8.43 12.51
N ALA A 108 5.05 8.87 13.35
CA ALA A 108 4.55 8.07 14.47
C ALA A 108 3.87 6.77 13.99
N ALA A 109 3.09 6.82 12.91
CA ALA A 109 2.48 5.64 12.31
C ALA A 109 3.53 4.64 11.80
N LEU A 110 4.61 5.10 11.16
CA LEU A 110 5.69 4.23 10.68
C LEU A 110 6.45 3.59 11.83
N LYS A 111 6.83 4.37 12.86
CA LYS A 111 7.46 3.84 14.07
C LYS A 111 6.58 2.78 14.75
N SER A 112 5.29 3.06 14.91
CA SER A 112 4.31 2.12 15.48
C SER A 112 4.21 0.83 14.65
N ALA A 113 4.20 0.93 13.31
CA ALA A 113 4.15 -0.24 12.44
C ALA A 113 5.41 -1.09 12.54
N LEU A 114 6.60 -0.49 12.59
CA LEU A 114 7.87 -1.20 12.76
C LEU A 114 7.95 -1.88 14.14
N THR A 115 7.56 -1.17 15.19
CA THR A 115 7.50 -1.71 16.57
C THR A 115 6.55 -2.92 16.64
N SER A 116 5.37 -2.83 16.04
CA SER A 116 4.42 -3.95 15.97
C SER A 116 5.06 -5.17 15.30
N ARG A 117 5.83 -4.99 14.22
CA ARG A 117 6.54 -6.10 13.56
C ARG A 117 7.63 -6.73 14.43
N VAL A 118 8.33 -5.93 15.24
CA VAL A 118 9.29 -6.44 16.22
C VAL A 118 8.56 -7.27 17.30
N GLN A 119 7.48 -6.75 17.86
CA GLN A 119 6.68 -7.44 18.89
C GLN A 119 6.08 -8.76 18.41
N GLU A 120 5.68 -8.82 17.12
CA GLU A 120 5.15 -10.03 16.48
C GLU A 120 6.23 -11.03 16.05
N ASN A 121 7.52 -10.74 16.27
CA ASN A 121 8.67 -11.48 15.73
C ASN A 121 8.62 -11.64 14.20
N LYS A 122 8.13 -10.62 13.52
CA LYS A 122 8.04 -10.55 12.05
C LYS A 122 9.01 -9.53 11.44
N LEU A 123 10.07 -9.20 12.17
CA LEU A 123 11.17 -8.40 11.68
C LEU A 123 12.43 -9.24 11.72
N ILE A 124 13.06 -9.41 10.56
CA ILE A 124 14.32 -10.15 10.38
C ILE A 124 15.38 -9.17 9.87
N VAL A 125 16.55 -9.23 10.43
CA VAL A 125 17.70 -8.45 9.92
C VAL A 125 18.66 -9.39 9.22
N ILE A 126 19.10 -8.99 8.01
CA ILE A 126 20.12 -9.71 7.23
C ILE A 126 21.37 -8.84 7.18
N ASP A 127 22.52 -9.49 7.32
CA ASP A 127 23.81 -8.81 7.23
C ASP A 127 23.99 -8.18 5.84
N GLU A 128 24.02 -9.00 4.81
CA GLU A 128 24.18 -8.56 3.44
C GLU A 128 23.32 -9.39 2.49
N LEU A 129 22.73 -8.74 1.48
CA LEU A 129 21.96 -9.40 0.43
C LEU A 129 22.57 -9.04 -0.92
N LYS A 130 23.42 -9.93 -1.44
CA LYS A 130 24.10 -9.74 -2.73
C LYS A 130 23.98 -10.98 -3.60
N PHE A 131 23.74 -10.76 -4.89
CA PHE A 131 23.72 -11.82 -5.90
C PHE A 131 24.70 -11.52 -7.03
N ASP A 132 25.43 -12.53 -7.48
CA ASP A 132 26.32 -12.40 -8.63
C ASP A 132 25.54 -12.28 -9.94
N GLU A 133 24.41 -12.98 -10.04
CA GLU A 133 23.54 -13.03 -11.21
C GLU A 133 22.08 -12.76 -10.86
N ILE A 134 21.32 -12.22 -11.83
CA ILE A 134 19.87 -12.03 -11.71
C ILE A 134 19.17 -13.38 -11.88
N LYS A 135 18.81 -14.02 -10.75
CA LYS A 135 18.08 -15.30 -10.75
C LYS A 135 17.06 -15.36 -9.61
N THR A 136 15.80 -15.60 -9.97
CA THR A 136 14.70 -15.77 -8.99
C THR A 136 14.90 -16.98 -8.08
N LYS A 137 15.57 -18.04 -8.57
CA LYS A 137 15.88 -19.25 -7.79
C LYS A 137 16.74 -18.92 -6.58
N ASN A 138 17.74 -18.04 -6.74
CA ASN A 138 18.65 -17.66 -5.66
C ASN A 138 17.88 -16.88 -4.57
N PHE A 139 17.02 -15.94 -4.98
CA PHE A 139 16.20 -15.20 -4.03
C PHE A 139 15.21 -16.11 -3.30
N LYS A 140 14.57 -17.04 -4.01
CA LYS A 140 13.67 -18.03 -3.40
C LYS A 140 14.40 -18.90 -2.37
N ALA A 141 15.63 -19.35 -2.65
CA ALA A 141 16.45 -20.11 -1.70
C ALA A 141 16.69 -19.33 -0.39
N VAL A 142 16.97 -18.01 -0.48
CA VAL A 142 17.09 -17.16 0.72
C VAL A 142 15.79 -17.12 1.51
N MET A 143 14.64 -16.97 0.84
CA MET A 143 13.32 -16.98 1.52
C MET A 143 13.05 -18.31 2.21
N ASP A 144 13.36 -19.43 1.55
CA ASP A 144 13.18 -20.77 2.07
C ASP A 144 14.12 -21.02 3.27
N ASN A 145 15.37 -20.56 3.22
CA ASN A 145 16.34 -20.64 4.31
C ASN A 145 15.91 -19.86 5.56
N LEU A 146 15.26 -18.72 5.36
CA LEU A 146 14.73 -17.87 6.43
C LEU A 146 13.33 -18.32 6.92
N ASN A 147 12.73 -19.36 6.31
CA ASN A 147 11.37 -19.84 6.57
C ASN A 147 10.30 -18.74 6.42
N VAL A 148 10.44 -17.87 5.43
CA VAL A 148 9.55 -16.75 5.20
C VAL A 148 8.72 -16.97 3.94
N ALA A 149 7.39 -17.09 4.09
CA ALA A 149 6.47 -17.28 2.97
C ALA A 149 6.15 -15.98 2.23
N LYS A 150 6.18 -14.84 2.93
CA LYS A 150 5.87 -13.52 2.37
C LYS A 150 6.76 -12.45 3.02
N ALA A 151 7.45 -11.67 2.20
CA ALA A 151 8.42 -10.69 2.67
C ALA A 151 8.26 -9.32 2.05
N TYR A 152 8.50 -8.31 2.88
CA TYR A 152 8.79 -6.94 2.49
C TYR A 152 10.27 -6.67 2.77
N VAL A 153 11.06 -6.58 1.72
CA VAL A 153 12.54 -6.48 1.83
C VAL A 153 12.95 -5.03 1.62
N VAL A 154 13.61 -4.45 2.61
CA VAL A 154 14.09 -3.07 2.57
C VAL A 154 15.60 -3.07 2.43
N LEU A 155 16.06 -2.45 1.37
CA LEU A 155 17.47 -2.28 1.05
C LEU A 155 17.89 -0.84 1.35
N ASN A 156 19.16 -0.64 1.73
CA ASN A 156 19.72 0.71 1.85
C ASN A 156 19.94 1.33 0.47
N ASP A 157 20.65 0.63 -0.38
CA ASP A 157 20.98 1.06 -1.74
C ASP A 157 20.24 0.23 -2.78
N ASN A 158 20.10 0.80 -3.98
CA ASN A 158 19.44 0.12 -5.08
C ASN A 158 20.39 -0.90 -5.75
N ASP A 159 20.32 -2.15 -5.31
CA ASP A 159 20.97 -3.27 -6.01
C ASP A 159 20.00 -3.84 -7.06
N GLU A 160 20.29 -3.55 -8.34
CA GLU A 160 19.48 -4.00 -9.46
C GLU A 160 19.38 -5.53 -9.52
N LYS A 161 20.45 -6.26 -9.17
CA LYS A 161 20.46 -7.73 -9.20
C LYS A 161 19.49 -8.32 -8.17
N VAL A 162 19.44 -7.74 -6.98
CA VAL A 162 18.52 -8.15 -5.91
C VAL A 162 17.09 -7.83 -6.29
N VAL A 163 16.82 -6.60 -6.71
CA VAL A 163 15.47 -6.13 -7.08
C VAL A 163 14.89 -6.95 -8.22
N MET A 164 15.69 -7.18 -9.29
CA MET A 164 15.24 -7.97 -10.44
C MET A 164 15.05 -9.45 -10.12
N SER A 165 15.87 -10.02 -9.23
CA SER A 165 15.72 -11.40 -8.77
C SER A 165 14.44 -11.60 -7.93
N ALA A 166 14.02 -10.57 -7.17
CA ALA A 166 12.81 -10.59 -6.36
C ALA A 166 11.53 -10.30 -7.14
N LYS A 167 11.60 -9.47 -8.19
CA LYS A 167 10.45 -8.88 -8.90
C LYS A 167 9.41 -9.89 -9.40
N ASN A 168 9.84 -11.08 -9.81
CA ASN A 168 8.93 -12.13 -10.34
C ASN A 168 8.23 -12.93 -9.23
N LEU A 169 8.60 -12.76 -7.97
CA LEU A 169 8.00 -13.49 -6.85
C LEU A 169 6.77 -12.72 -6.33
N PRO A 170 5.54 -13.31 -6.41
CA PRO A 170 4.32 -12.58 -6.06
C PRO A 170 4.23 -12.23 -4.56
N ASN A 171 4.93 -13.00 -3.73
CA ASN A 171 4.93 -12.84 -2.27
C ASN A 171 6.06 -11.97 -1.74
N VAL A 172 6.88 -11.40 -2.63
CA VAL A 172 8.01 -10.57 -2.26
C VAL A 172 7.83 -9.18 -2.83
N GLN A 173 8.08 -8.17 -2.00
CA GLN A 173 8.12 -6.78 -2.41
C GLN A 173 9.43 -6.17 -1.91
N THR A 174 10.16 -5.51 -2.79
CA THR A 174 11.39 -4.79 -2.43
C THR A 174 11.14 -3.29 -2.35
N ALA A 175 11.83 -2.62 -1.44
CA ALA A 175 11.80 -1.17 -1.28
C ALA A 175 13.17 -0.65 -0.84
N LEU A 176 13.36 0.64 -0.96
CA LEU A 176 14.51 1.36 -0.39
C LEU A 176 14.11 2.03 0.93
N THR A 177 15.08 2.34 1.76
CA THR A 177 14.86 3.05 3.04
C THR A 177 14.10 4.36 2.90
N ASN A 178 14.27 5.07 1.77
CA ASN A 178 13.58 6.33 1.47
C ASN A 178 12.13 6.14 0.97
N THR A 179 11.74 4.93 0.55
CA THR A 179 10.40 4.62 0.02
C THR A 179 9.56 3.76 0.96
N ILE A 180 10.08 3.44 2.14
CA ILE A 180 9.36 2.67 3.15
C ILE A 180 8.04 3.36 3.54
N ASN A 181 6.97 2.58 3.62
CA ASN A 181 5.66 3.10 3.99
C ASN A 181 4.88 2.11 4.86
N VAL A 182 3.92 2.65 5.64
CA VAL A 182 3.14 1.87 6.61
C VAL A 182 2.34 0.75 5.95
N TYR A 183 1.73 1.02 4.80
CA TYR A 183 0.89 0.03 4.10
C TYR A 183 1.69 -1.20 3.69
N ASP A 184 2.88 -1.01 3.10
CA ASP A 184 3.70 -2.14 2.64
C ASP A 184 4.32 -2.91 3.81
N VAL A 185 4.73 -2.22 4.90
CA VAL A 185 5.16 -2.85 6.16
C VAL A 185 4.04 -3.75 6.73
N MET A 186 2.80 -3.26 6.76
CA MET A 186 1.67 -4.04 7.29
C MET A 186 1.21 -5.15 6.35
N LYS A 187 1.25 -4.92 5.04
CA LYS A 187 0.85 -5.89 4.00
C LYS A 187 1.90 -6.97 3.78
N GLY A 188 3.18 -6.64 3.93
CA GLY A 188 4.33 -7.46 3.52
C GLY A 188 4.49 -8.78 4.29
N GLY A 189 3.83 -8.97 5.42
CA GLY A 189 4.02 -10.13 6.29
C GLY A 189 5.27 -9.97 7.13
N THR A 190 6.37 -10.63 6.80
CA THR A 190 7.66 -10.45 7.46
C THR A 190 8.44 -9.32 6.81
N VAL A 191 8.95 -8.41 7.63
CA VAL A 191 9.83 -7.32 7.17
C VAL A 191 11.27 -7.79 7.28
N ILE A 192 11.98 -7.74 6.17
CA ILE A 192 13.41 -8.08 6.10
C ILE A 192 14.19 -6.79 5.85
N LEU A 193 15.08 -6.43 6.75
CA LEU A 193 15.94 -5.26 6.65
C LEU A 193 17.39 -5.70 6.46
N THR A 194 18.13 -5.02 5.60
CA THR A 194 19.59 -5.13 5.62
C THR A 194 20.15 -4.36 6.82
N LYS A 195 21.28 -4.79 7.37
CA LYS A 195 21.94 -4.14 8.50
C LYS A 195 22.16 -2.63 8.29
N ASP A 196 22.56 -2.24 7.10
CA ASP A 196 22.76 -0.82 6.75
C ASP A 196 21.42 -0.08 6.61
N ALA A 197 20.36 -0.75 6.15
CA ALA A 197 19.03 -0.16 6.13
C ALA A 197 18.49 0.13 7.54
N VAL A 198 18.80 -0.72 8.52
CA VAL A 198 18.43 -0.45 9.93
C VAL A 198 19.09 0.82 10.42
N LYS A 199 20.42 0.99 10.22
CA LYS A 199 21.15 2.21 10.62
C LYS A 199 20.55 3.46 10.00
N THR A 200 20.30 3.43 8.68
CA THR A 200 19.71 4.57 7.96
C THR A 200 18.29 4.90 8.45
N ILE A 201 17.47 3.89 8.76
CA ILE A 201 16.14 4.09 9.32
C ILE A 201 16.24 4.74 10.72
N GLU A 202 17.17 4.30 11.55
CA GLU A 202 17.38 4.89 12.87
C GLU A 202 17.83 6.34 12.76
N GLU A 203 18.77 6.68 11.89
CA GLU A 203 19.25 8.06 11.67
C GLU A 203 18.12 9.00 11.20
N VAL A 204 17.26 8.53 10.28
CA VAL A 204 16.19 9.36 9.69
C VAL A 204 15.00 9.54 10.63
N TYR A 205 14.71 8.55 11.46
CA TYR A 205 13.50 8.52 12.29
C TYR A 205 13.75 8.63 13.81
N ALA A 206 14.98 8.61 14.28
CA ALA A 206 15.30 8.78 15.72
C ALA A 206 14.75 10.07 16.34
#